data_6b6c8d7bf587b4c343e212b630097c2e
#
_entry.id   6b6c8d7bf587b4c343e212b630097c2e
#
_cell.length_a   1.000
_cell.length_b   1.000
_cell.length_c   1.000
_cell.angle_alpha   90.00
_cell.angle_beta   90.00
_cell.angle_gamma   90.00
#
_symmetry.space_group_name_H-M   'P 1'
#
loop_
_entity.id
_entity.type
_entity.pdbx_description
1 polymer ?
#
loop_
_entity_poly.entity_id
_entity_poly.type
_entity_poly.pdbx_seq_one_letter_code
_entity_poly.pdbx_strand_id
1 'polypeptide(L)'
;QSRDFTYIENVIEANLKACLAPSEYAGEAFNIAYGGREYLIDIYYSLTKALGKDIEPIFGPDRKGDIKHSNADISKAQQMLGYDPEYDFSRGLNEAIEWYKNNL
;
A
#
# COMPACT_ATOMS: atom_id res chain seq x y z
N GLN A 1 15.41 -0.41 0.53
CA GLN A 1 14.25 -1.29 0.60
C GLN A 1 13.06 -0.71 -0.15
N SER A 2 12.28 -1.54 -0.76
CA SER A 2 11.05 -1.14 -1.42
C SER A 2 9.90 -2.09 -1.08
N ARG A 3 8.69 -1.55 -1.10
CA ARG A 3 7.45 -2.28 -0.80
C ARG A 3 6.33 -1.77 -1.68
N ASP A 4 5.29 -2.57 -1.80
CA ASP A 4 4.03 -2.18 -2.40
C ASP A 4 3.07 -1.79 -1.27
N PHE A 5 3.05 -0.49 -0.95
CA PHE A 5 2.21 0.04 0.11
C PHE A 5 0.78 0.21 -0.38
N THR A 6 -0.16 -0.29 0.39
CA THR A 6 -1.56 -0.33 0.01
C THR A 6 -2.40 0.45 1.01
N TYR A 7 -3.08 1.50 0.53
CA TYR A 7 -3.98 2.26 1.37
C TYR A 7 -5.22 1.43 1.72
N ILE A 8 -5.73 1.63 2.92
CA ILE A 8 -6.84 0.81 3.46
C ILE A 8 -8.09 0.84 2.57
N GLU A 9 -8.40 1.96 1.94
CA GLU A 9 -9.58 2.07 1.07
C GLU A 9 -9.50 1.14 -0.14
N ASN A 10 -8.29 0.88 -0.65
CA ASN A 10 -8.10 -0.09 -1.73
C ASN A 10 -8.42 -1.51 -1.26
N VAL A 11 -8.05 -1.84 -0.03
CA VAL A 11 -8.34 -3.16 0.57
C VAL A 11 -9.84 -3.32 0.80
N ILE A 12 -10.50 -2.27 1.28
CA ILE A 12 -11.95 -2.27 1.49
C ILE A 12 -12.68 -2.50 0.17
N GLU A 13 -12.28 -1.80 -0.89
CA GLU A 13 -12.84 -1.99 -2.23
C GLU A 13 -12.71 -3.45 -2.69
N ALA A 14 -11.53 -4.03 -2.52
CA ALA A 14 -11.28 -5.41 -2.91
C ALA A 14 -12.20 -6.38 -2.16
N ASN A 15 -12.36 -6.18 -0.85
CA ASN A 15 -13.23 -7.02 -0.03
C ASN A 15 -14.70 -6.90 -0.46
N LEU A 16 -15.19 -5.69 -0.74
CA LEU A 16 -16.55 -5.48 -1.22
C LEU A 16 -16.77 -6.16 -2.58
N LYS A 17 -15.83 -6.04 -3.49
CA LYS A 17 -15.91 -6.69 -4.80
C LYS A 17 -15.86 -8.20 -4.66
N ALA A 18 -15.08 -8.74 -3.74
CA ALA A 18 -15.04 -10.18 -3.47
C ALA A 18 -16.38 -10.70 -2.97
N CYS A 19 -17.08 -9.94 -2.13
CA CYS A 19 -18.41 -10.29 -1.64
C CYS A 19 -19.45 -10.36 -2.77
N LEU A 20 -19.27 -9.57 -3.81
CA LEU A 20 -20.19 -9.50 -4.94
C LEU A 20 -19.76 -10.40 -6.12
N ALA A 21 -18.62 -11.07 -6.00
CA ALA A 21 -18.08 -11.91 -7.07
C ALA A 21 -18.95 -13.16 -7.29
N PRO A 22 -18.93 -13.73 -8.50
CA PRO A 22 -19.65 -14.98 -8.78
C PRO A 22 -19.20 -16.10 -7.85
N SER A 23 -20.15 -16.97 -7.48
CA SER A 23 -19.88 -18.08 -6.55
C SER A 23 -18.82 -19.06 -7.08
N GLU A 24 -18.60 -19.11 -8.40
CA GLU A 24 -17.56 -19.93 -9.00
C GLU A 24 -16.14 -19.52 -8.58
N TYR A 25 -15.97 -18.29 -8.07
CA TYR A 25 -14.68 -17.80 -7.57
C TYR A 25 -14.47 -18.11 -6.08
N ALA A 26 -15.43 -18.76 -5.43
CA ALA A 26 -15.31 -19.11 -4.01
C ALA A 26 -14.10 -20.01 -3.77
N GLY A 27 -13.34 -19.71 -2.72
CA GLY A 27 -12.14 -20.45 -2.39
C GLY A 27 -10.88 -20.00 -3.12
N GLU A 28 -10.97 -19.07 -4.06
CA GLU A 28 -9.81 -18.49 -4.73
C GLU A 28 -9.09 -17.48 -3.83
N ALA A 29 -7.76 -17.46 -3.92
CA ALA A 29 -6.94 -16.49 -3.21
C ALA A 29 -6.46 -15.40 -4.18
N PHE A 30 -6.43 -14.16 -3.70
CA PHE A 30 -6.04 -13.01 -4.51
C PHE A 30 -4.99 -12.17 -3.77
N ASN A 31 -3.96 -11.74 -4.49
CA ASN A 31 -3.07 -10.71 -3.99
C ASN A 31 -3.75 -9.36 -4.10
N ILE A 32 -3.83 -8.63 -3.00
CA ILE A 32 -4.40 -7.27 -2.96
C ILE A 32 -3.33 -6.30 -2.53
N ALA A 33 -2.97 -5.40 -3.43
CA ALA A 33 -2.01 -4.34 -3.22
C ALA A 33 -2.34 -3.20 -4.18
N TYR A 34 -1.49 -2.21 -4.30
CA TYR A 34 -1.67 -1.18 -5.34
C TYR A 34 -1.11 -1.66 -6.69
N GLY A 35 -0.07 -2.47 -6.66
CA GLY A 35 0.64 -2.91 -7.86
C GLY A 35 1.84 -2.02 -8.18
N GLY A 36 2.29 -1.21 -7.24
CA GLY A 36 3.42 -0.31 -7.41
C GLY A 36 4.63 -0.71 -6.58
N ARG A 37 5.62 0.16 -6.58
CA ARG A 37 6.84 -0.02 -5.79
C ARG A 37 7.28 1.33 -5.24
N GLU A 38 7.42 1.40 -3.91
CA GLU A 38 7.90 2.60 -3.23
C GLU A 38 9.12 2.27 -2.37
N TYR A 39 10.11 3.15 -2.39
CA TYR A 39 11.31 2.99 -1.59
C TYR A 39 11.15 3.67 -0.24
N LEU A 40 11.60 3.01 0.84
CA LEU A 40 11.44 3.54 2.20
C LEU A 40 12.08 4.91 2.38
N ILE A 41 13.23 5.16 1.75
CA ILE A 41 13.88 6.45 1.86
C ILE A 41 13.04 7.58 1.23
N ASP A 42 12.36 7.30 0.13
CA ASP A 42 11.50 8.27 -0.53
C ASP A 42 10.25 8.56 0.32
N ILE A 43 9.73 7.54 1.01
CA ILE A 43 8.61 7.70 1.94
C ILE A 43 9.03 8.60 3.10
N TYR A 44 10.22 8.39 3.64
CA TYR A 44 10.76 9.22 4.72
C TYR A 44 10.78 10.71 4.32
N TYR A 45 11.30 11.02 3.14
CA TYR A 45 11.35 12.41 2.66
C TYR A 45 9.96 12.96 2.35
N SER A 46 9.06 12.15 1.84
CA SER A 46 7.66 12.57 1.65
C SER A 46 6.98 12.94 2.96
N LEU A 47 7.21 12.15 4.00
CA LEU A 47 6.66 12.41 5.33
C LEU A 47 7.24 13.66 5.96
N THR A 48 8.55 13.83 5.92
CA THR A 48 9.22 15.00 6.51
C THR A 48 8.78 16.28 5.81
N LYS A 49 8.67 16.25 4.49
CA LYS A 49 8.18 17.39 3.71
C LYS A 49 6.73 17.74 4.06
N ALA A 50 5.85 16.74 4.12
CA ALA A 50 4.43 16.95 4.42
C ALA A 50 4.21 17.48 5.84
N LEU A 51 5.04 17.08 6.79
CA LEU A 51 4.96 17.50 8.18
C LEU A 51 5.77 18.77 8.50
N GLY A 52 6.49 19.29 7.53
CA GLY A 52 7.34 20.47 7.73
C GLY A 52 8.50 20.23 8.70
N LYS A 53 8.99 18.99 8.77
CA LYS A 53 10.10 18.62 9.65
C LYS A 53 11.38 18.44 8.85
N ASP A 54 12.51 18.77 9.46
CA ASP A 54 13.85 18.59 8.89
C ASP A 54 14.62 17.64 9.81
N ILE A 55 14.38 16.35 9.65
CA ILE A 55 14.98 15.30 10.48
C ILE A 55 15.76 14.37 9.57
N GLU A 56 17.06 14.22 9.83
CA GLU A 56 17.90 13.29 9.09
C GLU A 56 17.64 11.84 9.54
N PRO A 57 17.57 10.90 8.60
CA PRO A 57 17.38 9.50 8.96
C PRO A 57 18.66 8.90 9.53
N ILE A 58 18.51 7.95 10.43
CA ILE A 58 19.60 7.13 10.94
C ILE A 58 19.49 5.76 10.31
N PHE A 59 20.51 5.37 9.54
CA PHE A 59 20.54 4.06 8.88
C PHE A 59 21.11 3.03 9.86
N GLY A 60 20.29 2.05 10.19
CA GLY A 60 20.70 0.91 11.00
C GLY A 60 21.19 -0.26 10.14
N PRO A 61 21.68 -1.34 10.78
CA PRO A 61 22.06 -2.55 10.05
C PRO A 61 20.83 -3.24 9.45
N ASP A 62 21.05 -4.00 8.37
CA ASP A 62 20.00 -4.80 7.76
C ASP A 62 19.46 -5.83 8.76
N ARG A 63 18.15 -6.00 8.75
CA ARG A 63 17.53 -7.06 9.55
C ARG A 63 17.82 -8.41 8.92
N LYS A 64 18.15 -9.37 9.75
CA LYS A 64 18.36 -10.75 9.30
C LYS A 64 17.03 -11.31 8.77
N GLY A 65 17.06 -11.81 7.53
CA GLY A 65 15.87 -12.39 6.89
C GLY A 65 14.92 -11.39 6.28
N ASP A 66 15.22 -10.09 6.34
CA ASP A 66 14.38 -9.06 5.72
C ASP A 66 14.57 -9.04 4.21
N ILE A 67 13.46 -8.85 3.49
CA ILE A 67 13.47 -8.78 2.03
C ILE A 67 13.70 -7.33 1.61
N LYS A 68 14.72 -7.08 0.76
CA LYS A 68 15.03 -5.71 0.30
C LYS A 68 13.93 -5.12 -0.57
N HIS A 69 13.39 -5.94 -1.48
CA HIS A 69 12.37 -5.52 -2.43
C HIS A 69 11.20 -6.49 -2.38
N SER A 70 10.00 -5.96 -2.18
CA SER A 70 8.79 -6.76 -2.15
C SER A 70 7.66 -5.98 -2.81
N ASN A 71 7.00 -6.63 -3.77
CA ASN A 71 5.82 -6.10 -4.43
C ASN A 71 4.91 -7.25 -4.83
N ALA A 72 3.66 -6.95 -5.16
CA ALA A 72 2.67 -7.94 -5.51
C ALA A 72 2.20 -7.79 -6.94
N ASP A 73 1.84 -8.91 -7.57
CA ASP A 73 1.13 -8.93 -8.84
C ASP A 73 -0.37 -9.02 -8.54
N ILE A 74 -1.12 -7.98 -8.91
CA ILE A 74 -2.55 -7.87 -8.65
C ILE A 74 -3.40 -8.24 -9.87
N SER A 75 -2.79 -8.77 -10.93
CA SER A 75 -3.49 -9.05 -12.20
C SER A 75 -4.68 -9.96 -12.02
N LYS A 76 -4.58 -11.00 -11.20
CA LYS A 76 -5.67 -11.94 -10.94
C LYS A 76 -6.89 -11.24 -10.34
N ALA A 77 -6.68 -10.38 -9.34
CA ALA A 77 -7.76 -9.62 -8.72
C ALA A 77 -8.39 -8.64 -9.73
N GLN A 78 -7.58 -8.01 -10.55
CA GLN A 78 -8.08 -7.11 -11.59
C GLN A 78 -9.00 -7.83 -12.59
N GLN A 79 -8.58 -9.00 -13.04
CA GLN A 79 -9.31 -9.76 -14.05
C GLN A 79 -10.57 -10.43 -13.49
N MET A 80 -10.48 -11.03 -12.31
CA MET A 80 -11.57 -11.83 -11.73
C MET A 80 -12.54 -11.02 -10.89
N LEU A 81 -12.03 -10.04 -10.12
CA LEU A 81 -12.86 -9.23 -9.22
C LEU A 81 -13.21 -7.85 -9.78
N GLY A 82 -12.56 -7.43 -10.86
CA GLY A 82 -12.65 -6.05 -11.32
C GLY A 82 -11.99 -5.07 -10.36
N TYR A 83 -11.02 -5.54 -9.58
CA TYR A 83 -10.29 -4.70 -8.64
C TYR A 83 -9.52 -3.62 -9.40
N ASP A 84 -9.75 -2.37 -9.03
CA ASP A 84 -9.10 -1.21 -9.64
C ASP A 84 -8.72 -0.25 -8.51
N PRO A 85 -7.49 -0.35 -7.97
CA PRO A 85 -7.09 0.45 -6.82
C PRO A 85 -7.08 1.94 -7.18
N GLU A 86 -7.97 2.68 -6.54
CA GLU A 86 -8.17 4.12 -6.79
C GLU A 86 -7.08 4.97 -6.16
N TYR A 87 -6.56 4.55 -5.01
CA TYR A 87 -5.59 5.33 -4.25
C TYR A 87 -4.18 4.88 -4.58
N ASP A 88 -3.43 5.72 -5.31
CA ASP A 88 -2.00 5.52 -5.45
C ASP A 88 -1.29 5.82 -4.12
N PHE A 89 0.03 5.60 -4.08
CA PHE A 89 0.80 5.80 -2.85
C PHE A 89 0.66 7.23 -2.33
N SER A 90 0.84 8.24 -3.19
CA SER A 90 0.79 9.64 -2.78
C SER A 90 -0.56 10.04 -2.24
N ARG A 91 -1.63 9.62 -2.91
CA ARG A 91 -3.00 9.92 -2.46
C ARG A 91 -3.32 9.26 -1.13
N GLY A 92 -2.98 7.98 -1.00
CA GLY A 92 -3.19 7.23 0.24
C GLY A 92 -2.37 7.80 1.40
N LEU A 93 -1.11 8.15 1.14
CA LEU A 93 -0.25 8.75 2.15
C LEU A 93 -0.80 10.09 2.64
N ASN A 94 -1.26 10.95 1.73
CA ASN A 94 -1.83 12.25 2.10
C ASN A 94 -3.08 12.09 2.97
N GLU A 95 -3.96 11.15 2.64
CA GLU A 95 -5.14 10.85 3.46
C GLU A 95 -4.72 10.37 4.85
N ALA A 96 -3.75 9.48 4.94
CA ALA A 96 -3.25 8.96 6.22
C ALA A 96 -2.62 10.08 7.07
N ILE A 97 -1.83 10.96 6.46
CA ILE A 97 -1.19 12.08 7.17
C ILE A 97 -2.24 13.00 7.77
N GLU A 98 -3.28 13.35 7.03
CA GLU A 98 -4.35 14.20 7.54
C GLU A 98 -5.04 13.55 8.75
N TRP A 99 -5.30 12.25 8.67
CA TRP A 99 -5.88 11.52 9.80
C TRP A 99 -4.97 11.60 11.03
N TYR A 100 -3.68 11.34 10.87
CA TYR A 100 -2.72 11.39 11.97
C TYR A 100 -2.59 12.77 12.57
N LYS A 101 -2.57 13.83 11.76
CA LYS A 101 -2.52 15.20 12.25
C LYS A 101 -3.72 15.54 13.14
N ASN A 102 -4.90 14.99 12.82
CA ASN A 102 -6.14 15.30 13.52
C ASN A 102 -6.41 14.38 14.73
N ASN A 103 -5.73 13.24 14.84
CA ASN A 103 -6.04 12.21 15.84
C ASN A 103 -4.87 11.86 16.77
N LEU A 104 -3.69 12.46 16.56
CA LEU A 104 -2.53 12.21 17.44
C LEU A 104 -1.95 13.47 18.02
#